data_14ef70c141286b2c836cfd56b8eb68e4
#
_entry.id   14ef70c141286b2c836cfd56b8eb68e4
#
_cell.length_a   1.000
_cell.length_b   1.000
_cell.length_c   1.000
_cell.angle_alpha   90.00
_cell.angle_beta   90.00
_cell.angle_gamma   90.00
#
_symmetry.space_group_name_H-M   'P 1'
#
loop_
_entity.id
_entity.type
_entity.pdbx_description
1 polymer ?
#
loop_
_entity_poly.entity_id
_entity_poly.type
_entity_poly.pdbx_seq_one_letter_code
_entity_poly.pdbx_strand_id
1 'polypeptide(L)'
;VTTLSIPGLISSGAQSPLADIVVAPAELRVIGLDLSITSTGVCRPDGTAFAIKTRAKDGDRRLLRVRDVLAAEFAEHAPHLAVVEDLPTKMHATALKIVGRLHGVVVGALLDADVPYAFVSPATLKGFAADHGGADKRRMADAAYLAAGAEFPGDLDAKGHGGDMCDAWWLRAAGHDALGDPLFGMPQAQRDRLLKVSWPAVTGIGVTR
;
A
#
# COMPACT_ATOMS: atom_id res chain seq x y z
N VAL A 1 50.71 12.23 52.94
CA VAL A 1 49.60 11.63 52.16
C VAL A 1 50.20 10.50 51.36
N THR A 2 49.95 9.29 51.82
CA THR A 2 50.57 8.06 51.29
C THR A 2 49.65 7.48 50.20
N THR A 3 50.14 7.41 48.98
CA THR A 3 49.42 6.81 47.84
C THR A 3 49.79 5.31 47.83
N LEU A 4 48.79 4.44 48.08
CA LEU A 4 48.90 3.00 47.87
C LEU A 4 48.77 2.68 46.39
N SER A 5 49.82 2.16 45.76
CA SER A 5 49.75 1.53 44.43
C SER A 5 49.42 0.06 44.59
N ILE A 6 48.37 -0.41 43.97
CA ILE A 6 48.03 -1.82 43.81
C ILE A 6 48.51 -2.27 42.43
N PRO A 7 49.47 -3.17 42.31
CA PRO A 7 49.87 -3.74 41.03
C PRO A 7 48.99 -4.96 40.72
N GLY A 8 48.48 -5.02 39.49
CA GLY A 8 47.97 -6.25 38.92
C GLY A 8 46.44 -6.32 38.69
N LEU A 9 45.87 -5.40 37.90
CA LEU A 9 44.67 -5.72 37.16
C LEU A 9 45.02 -5.72 35.67
N ILE A 10 45.24 -6.90 35.15
CA ILE A 10 45.33 -7.13 33.71
C ILE A 10 43.93 -6.88 33.17
N SER A 11 43.75 -5.76 32.51
CA SER A 11 42.55 -5.48 31.68
C SER A 11 42.57 -6.45 30.51
N SER A 12 41.94 -7.61 30.66
CA SER A 12 41.54 -8.41 29.50
C SER A 12 40.40 -7.69 28.81
N GLY A 13 40.74 -6.97 27.77
CA GLY A 13 39.77 -6.42 26.82
C GLY A 13 39.03 -7.56 26.13
N ALA A 14 38.02 -8.08 26.79
CA ALA A 14 36.98 -8.85 26.10
C ALA A 14 36.17 -7.84 25.25
N GLN A 15 36.57 -7.66 24.04
CA GLN A 15 35.73 -7.04 23.02
C GLN A 15 34.47 -7.90 22.95
N SER A 16 33.36 -7.29 23.34
CA SER A 16 32.02 -7.87 23.20
C SER A 16 31.77 -8.19 21.74
N PRO A 17 31.38 -9.41 21.35
CA PRO A 17 31.06 -9.73 19.94
C PRO A 17 29.65 -9.27 19.58
N LEU A 18 29.32 -8.02 19.92
CA LEU A 18 28.12 -7.32 19.47
C LEU A 18 28.46 -6.32 18.35
N ALA A 19 29.66 -6.48 17.73
CA ALA A 19 29.99 -5.77 16.55
C ALA A 19 29.17 -6.34 15.40
N ASP A 20 28.30 -5.48 14.86
CA ASP A 20 27.75 -5.55 13.51
C ASP A 20 26.77 -6.69 13.19
N ILE A 21 25.66 -6.76 13.93
CA ILE A 21 24.43 -7.24 13.32
C ILE A 21 24.02 -6.11 12.35
N VAL A 22 24.51 -6.17 11.12
CA VAL A 22 23.95 -5.41 10.00
C VAL A 22 22.57 -6.01 9.76
N VAL A 23 21.54 -5.47 10.43
CA VAL A 23 20.16 -5.75 10.08
C VAL A 23 19.99 -5.20 8.69
N ALA A 24 19.86 -6.07 7.67
CA ALA A 24 19.49 -5.64 6.33
C ALA A 24 18.26 -4.75 6.46
N PRO A 25 18.20 -3.60 5.77
CA PRO A 25 17.03 -2.75 5.83
C PRO A 25 15.81 -3.63 5.51
N ALA A 26 14.80 -3.58 6.39
CA ALA A 26 13.59 -4.35 6.19
C ALA A 26 12.99 -3.96 4.83
N GLU A 27 12.70 -4.94 3.99
CA GLU A 27 12.06 -4.72 2.70
C GLU A 27 10.75 -3.96 2.89
N LEU A 28 10.55 -2.89 2.10
CA LEU A 28 9.35 -2.07 2.17
C LEU A 28 8.12 -2.90 1.79
N ARG A 29 7.15 -2.99 2.68
CA ARG A 29 5.89 -3.71 2.46
C ARG A 29 4.75 -2.71 2.30
N VAL A 30 4.25 -2.57 1.07
CA VAL A 30 3.10 -1.72 0.74
C VAL A 30 1.93 -2.60 0.32
N ILE A 31 0.73 -2.33 0.86
CA ILE A 31 -0.52 -2.92 0.42
C ILE A 31 -1.34 -1.88 -0.34
N GLY A 32 -1.89 -2.24 -1.50
CA GLY A 32 -2.77 -1.37 -2.30
C GLY A 32 -4.23 -1.79 -2.19
N LEU A 33 -5.14 -0.83 -2.02
CA LEU A 33 -6.57 -1.07 -1.77
C LEU A 33 -7.44 -0.19 -2.69
N ASP A 34 -8.14 -0.80 -3.65
CA ASP A 34 -9.20 -0.16 -4.44
C ASP A 34 -10.56 -0.50 -3.84
N LEU A 35 -11.18 0.46 -3.12
CA LEU A 35 -12.36 0.22 -2.30
C LEU A 35 -13.66 0.32 -3.09
N SER A 36 -14.32 -0.81 -3.27
CA SER A 36 -15.68 -0.89 -3.78
C SER A 36 -16.51 -1.88 -2.97
N ILE A 37 -17.78 -1.52 -2.70
CA ILE A 37 -18.67 -2.35 -1.87
C ILE A 37 -19.00 -3.69 -2.51
N THR A 38 -18.90 -3.84 -3.81
CA THR A 38 -19.20 -5.07 -4.55
C THR A 38 -17.95 -5.88 -4.87
N SER A 39 -16.80 -5.22 -5.00
CA SER A 39 -15.56 -5.84 -5.43
C SER A 39 -14.37 -4.96 -5.00
N THR A 40 -13.89 -5.12 -3.77
CA THR A 40 -12.69 -4.43 -3.29
C THR A 40 -11.43 -5.12 -3.83
N GLY A 41 -10.61 -4.39 -4.59
CA GLY A 41 -9.30 -4.84 -5.04
C GLY A 41 -8.27 -4.74 -3.92
N VAL A 42 -7.44 -5.75 -3.80
CA VAL A 42 -6.33 -5.82 -2.83
C VAL A 42 -5.08 -6.27 -3.57
N CYS A 43 -3.97 -5.54 -3.41
CA CYS A 43 -2.66 -5.98 -3.84
C CYS A 43 -1.74 -6.10 -2.62
N ARG A 44 -1.29 -7.32 -2.33
CA ARG A 44 -0.40 -7.66 -1.22
C ARG A 44 1.01 -7.10 -1.41
N PRO A 45 1.83 -7.02 -0.35
CA PRO A 45 3.21 -6.59 -0.46
C PRO A 45 4.07 -7.39 -1.46
N ASP A 46 3.78 -8.66 -1.66
CA ASP A 46 4.47 -9.52 -2.63
C ASP A 46 4.05 -9.28 -4.10
N GLY A 47 3.05 -8.41 -4.33
CA GLY A 47 2.50 -8.12 -5.65
C GLY A 47 1.31 -8.98 -6.06
N THR A 48 0.95 -10.00 -5.27
CA THR A 48 -0.24 -10.81 -5.52
C THR A 48 -1.50 -9.95 -5.37
N ALA A 49 -2.34 -9.92 -6.41
CA ALA A 49 -3.59 -9.17 -6.38
C ALA A 49 -4.82 -10.07 -6.40
N PHE A 50 -5.85 -9.70 -5.65
CA PHE A 50 -7.13 -10.41 -5.61
C PHE A 50 -8.28 -9.43 -5.35
N ALA A 51 -9.53 -9.89 -5.49
CA ALA A 51 -10.70 -9.08 -5.22
C ALA A 51 -11.62 -9.71 -4.16
N ILE A 52 -12.01 -8.92 -3.17
CA ILE A 52 -13.01 -9.28 -2.16
C ILE A 52 -14.39 -9.05 -2.75
N LYS A 53 -15.02 -10.10 -3.23
CA LYS A 53 -16.36 -10.03 -3.81
C LYS A 53 -17.42 -10.09 -2.72
N THR A 54 -18.45 -9.23 -2.83
CA THR A 54 -19.63 -9.22 -1.95
C THR A 54 -20.91 -9.20 -2.77
N ARG A 55 -22.04 -9.52 -2.13
CA ARG A 55 -23.36 -9.58 -2.80
C ARG A 55 -24.32 -8.57 -2.18
N ALA A 56 -25.06 -7.84 -3.04
CA ALA A 56 -26.02 -6.83 -2.59
C ALA A 56 -27.04 -7.35 -1.54
N LYS A 57 -27.45 -8.62 -1.65
CA LYS A 57 -28.39 -9.26 -0.71
C LYS A 57 -27.87 -9.36 0.74
N ASP A 58 -26.56 -9.27 0.93
CA ASP A 58 -25.93 -9.39 2.25
C ASP A 58 -26.00 -8.04 3.04
N GLY A 59 -26.58 -6.98 2.41
CA GLY A 59 -26.79 -5.69 3.06
C GLY A 59 -25.51 -5.10 3.65
N ASP A 60 -25.57 -4.50 4.84
CA ASP A 60 -24.42 -3.89 5.50
C ASP A 60 -23.41 -4.93 6.05
N ARG A 61 -23.76 -6.22 6.11
CA ARG A 61 -22.79 -7.27 6.47
C ARG A 61 -21.61 -7.35 5.51
N ARG A 62 -21.73 -6.80 4.29
CA ARG A 62 -20.62 -6.64 3.35
C ARG A 62 -19.46 -5.84 3.93
N LEU A 63 -19.77 -4.82 4.71
CA LEU A 63 -18.76 -3.98 5.37
C LEU A 63 -17.88 -4.80 6.32
N LEU A 64 -18.53 -5.64 7.14
CA LEU A 64 -17.82 -6.54 8.06
C LEU A 64 -16.96 -7.55 7.29
N ARG A 65 -17.50 -8.12 6.20
CA ARG A 65 -16.72 -9.06 5.38
C ARG A 65 -15.45 -8.43 4.83
N VAL A 66 -15.53 -7.20 4.28
CA VAL A 66 -14.35 -6.51 3.76
C VAL A 66 -13.37 -6.21 4.90
N ARG A 67 -13.87 -5.67 6.03
CA ARG A 67 -13.05 -5.41 7.23
C ARG A 67 -12.31 -6.66 7.69
N ASP A 68 -13.01 -7.77 7.87
CA ASP A 68 -12.46 -8.99 8.45
C ASP A 68 -11.38 -9.61 7.55
N VAL A 69 -11.59 -9.57 6.23
CA VAL A 69 -10.56 -10.00 5.26
C VAL A 69 -9.35 -9.08 5.31
N LEU A 70 -9.55 -7.75 5.30
CA LEU A 70 -8.42 -6.81 5.35
C LEU A 70 -7.67 -6.87 6.68
N ALA A 71 -8.36 -7.03 7.81
CA ALA A 71 -7.71 -7.21 9.11
C ALA A 71 -6.82 -8.47 9.13
N ALA A 72 -7.26 -9.56 8.49
CA ALA A 72 -6.42 -10.76 8.34
C ALA A 72 -5.21 -10.51 7.45
N GLU A 73 -5.36 -9.79 6.31
CA GLU A 73 -4.25 -9.41 5.43
C GLU A 73 -3.24 -8.50 6.16
N PHE A 74 -3.70 -7.56 6.97
CA PHE A 74 -2.81 -6.69 7.76
C PHE A 74 -2.04 -7.48 8.82
N ALA A 75 -2.70 -8.42 9.50
CA ALA A 75 -2.05 -9.27 10.50
C ALA A 75 -1.02 -10.22 9.88
N GLU A 76 -1.33 -10.79 8.70
CA GLU A 76 -0.45 -11.76 8.02
C GLU A 76 0.78 -11.09 7.40
N HIS A 77 0.58 -9.95 6.72
CA HIS A 77 1.62 -9.32 5.91
C HIS A 77 2.31 -8.14 6.59
N ALA A 78 1.78 -7.64 7.71
CA ALA A 78 2.30 -6.51 8.48
C ALA A 78 2.81 -5.36 7.58
N PRO A 79 1.96 -4.75 6.73
CA PRO A 79 2.40 -3.72 5.79
C PRO A 79 2.90 -2.48 6.53
N HIS A 80 3.94 -1.85 5.99
CA HIS A 80 4.46 -0.58 6.50
C HIS A 80 3.63 0.62 6.03
N LEU A 81 2.88 0.44 4.93
CA LEU A 81 2.01 1.46 4.34
C LEU A 81 0.83 0.79 3.63
N ALA A 82 -0.36 1.30 3.85
CA ALA A 82 -1.52 1.04 2.99
C ALA A 82 -1.78 2.24 2.07
N VAL A 83 -1.93 2.00 0.78
CA VAL A 83 -2.35 3.01 -0.19
C VAL A 83 -3.76 2.70 -0.66
N VAL A 84 -4.67 3.61 -0.39
CA VAL A 84 -6.12 3.43 -0.58
C VAL A 84 -6.60 4.36 -1.67
N GLU A 85 -7.42 3.88 -2.61
CA GLU A 85 -8.08 4.77 -3.55
C GLU A 85 -9.07 5.67 -2.80
N ASP A 86 -8.96 6.99 -3.04
CA ASP A 86 -9.85 7.97 -2.43
C ASP A 86 -11.21 8.00 -3.14
N LEU A 87 -12.18 8.60 -2.47
CA LEU A 87 -13.52 8.79 -3.02
C LEU A 87 -13.47 9.68 -4.28
N PRO A 88 -14.15 9.27 -5.38
CA PRO A 88 -14.28 10.14 -6.53
C PRO A 88 -14.97 11.46 -6.16
N THR A 89 -14.45 12.58 -6.67
CA THR A 89 -15.03 13.93 -6.41
C THR A 89 -16.45 14.09 -6.93
N LYS A 90 -16.85 13.26 -7.91
CA LYS A 90 -18.19 13.26 -8.51
C LYS A 90 -18.84 11.90 -8.31
N MET A 91 -19.68 11.79 -7.29
CA MET A 91 -20.41 10.57 -6.97
C MET A 91 -21.86 10.92 -6.55
N HIS A 92 -22.82 10.10 -6.94
CA HIS A 92 -24.21 10.25 -6.47
C HIS A 92 -24.29 10.07 -4.95
N ALA A 93 -25.10 10.89 -4.27
CA ALA A 93 -25.18 10.92 -2.80
C ALA A 93 -25.44 9.54 -2.17
N THR A 94 -26.26 8.69 -2.83
CA THR A 94 -26.53 7.33 -2.34
C THR A 94 -25.29 6.43 -2.40
N ALA A 95 -24.53 6.47 -3.51
CA ALA A 95 -23.30 5.73 -3.65
C ALA A 95 -22.24 6.23 -2.66
N LEU A 96 -22.09 7.57 -2.52
CA LEU A 96 -21.18 8.20 -1.57
C LEU A 96 -21.42 7.73 -0.13
N LYS A 97 -22.70 7.63 0.30
CA LYS A 97 -23.03 7.13 1.64
C LYS A 97 -22.55 5.69 1.86
N ILE A 98 -22.69 4.82 0.86
CA ILE A 98 -22.30 3.41 0.97
C ILE A 98 -20.77 3.28 0.96
N VAL A 99 -20.10 3.93 0.02
CA VAL A 99 -18.65 3.85 -0.12
C VAL A 99 -17.96 4.58 1.05
N GLY A 100 -18.52 5.70 1.52
CA GLY A 100 -18.02 6.39 2.71
C GLY A 100 -18.06 5.54 3.98
N ARG A 101 -19.13 4.71 4.17
CA ARG A 101 -19.17 3.73 5.26
C ARG A 101 -18.07 2.68 5.12
N LEU A 102 -17.82 2.20 3.91
CA LEU A 102 -16.75 1.25 3.64
C LEU A 102 -15.37 1.86 3.97
N HIS A 103 -15.09 3.09 3.52
CA HIS A 103 -13.87 3.81 3.87
C HIS A 103 -13.71 3.93 5.39
N GLY A 104 -14.76 4.33 6.11
CA GLY A 104 -14.71 4.44 7.58
C GLY A 104 -14.37 3.11 8.26
N VAL A 105 -14.94 2.02 7.78
CA VAL A 105 -14.68 0.67 8.31
C VAL A 105 -13.25 0.21 8.01
N VAL A 106 -12.73 0.52 6.81
CA VAL A 106 -11.33 0.19 6.43
C VAL A 106 -10.33 1.03 7.20
N VAL A 107 -10.58 2.33 7.36
CA VAL A 107 -9.75 3.21 8.19
C VAL A 107 -9.71 2.70 9.63
N GLY A 108 -10.85 2.29 10.20
CA GLY A 108 -10.87 1.67 11.53
C GLY A 108 -9.96 0.44 11.61
N ALA A 109 -10.03 -0.46 10.62
CA ALA A 109 -9.18 -1.65 10.57
C ALA A 109 -7.67 -1.33 10.42
N LEU A 110 -7.33 -0.28 9.67
CA LEU A 110 -5.95 0.20 9.52
C LEU A 110 -5.41 0.77 10.84
N LEU A 111 -6.24 1.56 11.56
CA LEU A 111 -5.89 2.11 12.86
C LEU A 111 -5.74 1.01 13.92
N ASP A 112 -6.64 0.02 13.93
CA ASP A 112 -6.57 -1.12 14.84
C ASP A 112 -5.30 -1.97 14.62
N ALA A 113 -4.79 -1.99 13.39
CA ALA A 113 -3.57 -2.71 13.01
C ALA A 113 -2.29 -1.85 13.06
N ASP A 114 -2.37 -0.59 13.49
CA ASP A 114 -1.25 0.36 13.49
C ASP A 114 -0.59 0.52 12.10
N VAL A 115 -1.37 0.39 11.02
CA VAL A 115 -0.87 0.54 9.64
C VAL A 115 -1.05 1.98 9.16
N PRO A 116 0.05 2.72 8.90
CA PRO A 116 -0.01 4.04 8.25
C PRO A 116 -0.67 3.94 6.88
N TYR A 117 -1.44 4.96 6.48
CA TYR A 117 -2.13 4.93 5.19
C TYR A 117 -2.13 6.29 4.49
N ALA A 118 -2.25 6.24 3.15
CA ALA A 118 -2.44 7.40 2.30
C ALA A 118 -3.64 7.20 1.37
N PHE A 119 -4.37 8.28 1.09
CA PHE A 119 -5.42 8.29 0.08
C PHE A 119 -4.90 8.86 -1.23
N VAL A 120 -5.14 8.14 -2.34
CA VAL A 120 -4.77 8.56 -3.69
C VAL A 120 -6.03 8.73 -4.53
N SER A 121 -6.27 9.93 -5.05
CA SER A 121 -7.45 10.15 -5.89
C SER A 121 -7.38 9.32 -7.18
N PRO A 122 -8.53 8.87 -7.74
CA PRO A 122 -8.57 8.13 -9.00
C PRO A 122 -7.84 8.84 -10.16
N ALA A 123 -7.97 10.16 -10.25
CA ALA A 123 -7.30 10.95 -11.29
C ALA A 123 -5.77 10.99 -11.10
N THR A 124 -5.29 11.05 -9.86
CA THR A 124 -3.87 10.99 -9.53
C THR A 124 -3.30 9.62 -9.87
N LEU A 125 -3.97 8.54 -9.45
CA LEU A 125 -3.56 7.18 -9.75
C LEU A 125 -3.45 6.94 -11.26
N LYS A 126 -4.47 7.30 -12.02
CA LYS A 126 -4.49 7.18 -13.48
C LYS A 126 -3.42 8.04 -14.16
N GLY A 127 -3.16 9.23 -13.63
CA GLY A 127 -2.07 10.09 -14.10
C GLY A 127 -0.70 9.47 -13.85
N PHE A 128 -0.49 8.84 -12.71
CA PHE A 128 0.72 8.09 -12.38
C PHE A 128 0.88 6.86 -13.28
N ALA A 129 -0.16 6.03 -13.38
CA ALA A 129 -0.10 4.76 -14.11
C ALA A 129 -0.01 4.92 -15.63
N ALA A 130 -0.84 5.79 -16.23
CA ALA A 130 -1.07 5.84 -17.66
C ALA A 130 -0.90 7.24 -18.30
N ASP A 131 -0.28 8.17 -17.56
CA ASP A 131 -0.08 9.59 -17.95
C ASP A 131 -1.38 10.32 -18.34
N HIS A 132 -2.52 9.82 -17.90
CA HIS A 132 -3.81 10.42 -18.23
C HIS A 132 -4.83 10.20 -17.11
N GLY A 133 -5.23 11.27 -16.41
CA GLY A 133 -6.16 11.20 -15.28
C GLY A 133 -7.56 10.65 -15.58
N GLY A 134 -7.93 10.54 -16.87
CA GLY A 134 -9.14 9.91 -17.37
C GLY A 134 -8.92 8.54 -18.03
N ALA A 135 -7.80 7.88 -17.80
CA ALA A 135 -7.54 6.56 -18.36
C ALA A 135 -8.66 5.57 -18.01
N ASP A 136 -9.07 4.77 -18.99
CA ASP A 136 -10.01 3.68 -18.78
C ASP A 136 -9.30 2.43 -18.20
N LYS A 137 -10.07 1.43 -17.83
CA LYS A 137 -9.55 0.22 -17.20
C LYS A 137 -8.62 -0.60 -18.11
N ARG A 138 -8.85 -0.60 -19.43
CA ARG A 138 -7.97 -1.29 -20.40
C ARG A 138 -6.62 -0.61 -20.45
N ARG A 139 -6.63 0.73 -20.56
CA ARG A 139 -5.38 1.51 -20.57
C ARG A 139 -4.57 1.34 -19.27
N MET A 140 -5.25 1.20 -18.13
CA MET A 140 -4.59 0.89 -16.85
C MET A 140 -3.93 -0.48 -16.88
N ALA A 141 -4.61 -1.50 -17.41
CA ALA A 141 -4.07 -2.86 -17.56
C ALA A 141 -2.91 -2.92 -18.57
N ASP A 142 -3.06 -2.26 -19.72
CA ASP A 142 -1.99 -2.18 -20.74
C ASP A 142 -0.74 -1.49 -20.16
N ALA A 143 -0.92 -0.43 -19.37
CA ALA A 143 0.18 0.25 -18.71
C ALA A 143 0.89 -0.66 -17.68
N ALA A 144 0.16 -1.48 -16.91
CA ALA A 144 0.75 -2.42 -15.96
C ALA A 144 1.56 -3.52 -16.68
N TYR A 145 1.04 -4.02 -17.79
CA TYR A 145 1.77 -4.98 -18.63
C TYR A 145 3.07 -4.37 -19.19
N LEU A 146 3.01 -3.15 -19.71
CA LEU A 146 4.19 -2.46 -20.23
C LEU A 146 5.24 -2.13 -19.14
N ALA A 147 4.78 -1.79 -17.93
CA ALA A 147 5.67 -1.40 -16.84
C ALA A 147 6.41 -2.60 -16.21
N ALA A 148 5.73 -3.74 -16.05
CA ALA A 148 6.26 -4.87 -15.30
C ALA A 148 5.80 -6.26 -15.80
N GLY A 149 5.16 -6.36 -16.97
CA GLY A 149 4.56 -7.60 -17.43
C GLY A 149 3.40 -8.09 -16.55
N ALA A 150 2.79 -7.19 -15.76
CA ALA A 150 1.73 -7.58 -14.83
C ALA A 150 0.41 -7.82 -15.58
N GLU A 151 -0.22 -8.96 -15.28
CA GLU A 151 -1.50 -9.38 -15.85
C GLU A 151 -2.49 -9.71 -14.73
N PHE A 152 -3.76 -9.40 -14.97
CA PHE A 152 -4.84 -9.59 -13.98
C PHE A 152 -5.97 -10.42 -14.62
N PRO A 153 -5.80 -11.76 -14.75
CA PRO A 153 -6.79 -12.63 -15.37
C PRO A 153 -8.15 -12.55 -14.67
N GLY A 154 -9.21 -12.26 -15.45
CA GLY A 154 -10.58 -12.16 -14.93
C GLY A 154 -10.90 -10.88 -14.15
N ASP A 155 -9.99 -9.90 -14.10
CA ASP A 155 -10.23 -8.59 -13.48
C ASP A 155 -11.13 -7.69 -14.34
N LEU A 156 -11.04 -7.81 -15.66
CA LEU A 156 -11.92 -7.15 -16.62
C LEU A 156 -12.95 -8.14 -17.17
N ASP A 157 -14.22 -7.71 -17.28
CA ASP A 157 -15.22 -8.43 -18.05
C ASP A 157 -15.06 -8.20 -19.57
N ALA A 158 -15.88 -8.87 -20.39
CA ALA A 158 -15.83 -8.74 -21.85
C ALA A 158 -16.12 -7.32 -22.35
N LYS A 159 -16.74 -6.47 -21.53
CA LYS A 159 -17.03 -5.06 -21.84
C LYS A 159 -15.97 -4.11 -21.29
N GLY A 160 -14.97 -4.62 -20.57
CA GLY A 160 -13.90 -3.84 -19.96
C GLY A 160 -14.29 -3.19 -18.62
N HIS A 161 -15.32 -3.71 -17.92
CA HIS A 161 -15.63 -3.33 -16.55
C HIS A 161 -14.80 -4.15 -15.55
N GLY A 162 -14.66 -3.65 -14.34
CA GLY A 162 -13.80 -4.22 -13.31
C GLY A 162 -12.49 -3.46 -13.25
N GLY A 163 -11.40 -4.16 -13.12
CA GLY A 163 -10.06 -3.58 -13.03
C GLY A 163 -9.66 -3.23 -11.59
N ASP A 164 -10.36 -3.82 -10.60
CA ASP A 164 -10.13 -3.54 -9.19
C ASP A 164 -8.78 -4.07 -8.71
N MET A 165 -8.34 -5.24 -9.22
CA MET A 165 -7.02 -5.80 -8.92
C MET A 165 -5.89 -4.97 -9.53
N CYS A 166 -6.07 -4.52 -10.78
CA CYS A 166 -5.11 -3.67 -11.47
C CYS A 166 -4.94 -2.32 -10.76
N ASP A 167 -6.05 -1.66 -10.36
CA ASP A 167 -5.97 -0.39 -9.65
C ASP A 167 -5.30 -0.57 -8.27
N ALA A 168 -5.61 -1.64 -7.53
CA ALA A 168 -4.93 -1.97 -6.27
C ALA A 168 -3.42 -2.21 -6.47
N TRP A 169 -3.01 -2.86 -7.56
CA TRP A 169 -1.61 -3.05 -7.91
C TRP A 169 -0.89 -1.72 -8.19
N TRP A 170 -1.54 -0.80 -8.91
CA TRP A 170 -1.01 0.53 -9.14
C TRP A 170 -0.91 1.37 -7.86
N LEU A 171 -1.87 1.22 -6.93
CA LEU A 171 -1.82 1.86 -5.61
C LEU A 171 -0.60 1.37 -4.81
N ARG A 172 -0.33 0.06 -4.81
CA ARG A 172 0.89 -0.49 -4.21
C ARG A 172 2.14 0.12 -4.85
N ALA A 173 2.23 0.15 -6.18
CA ALA A 173 3.36 0.73 -6.91
C ALA A 173 3.56 2.22 -6.57
N ALA A 174 2.46 2.99 -6.44
CA ALA A 174 2.51 4.40 -6.05
C ALA A 174 3.10 4.60 -4.65
N GLY A 175 2.79 3.73 -3.70
CA GLY A 175 3.36 3.77 -2.35
C GLY A 175 4.86 3.48 -2.34
N HIS A 176 5.32 2.49 -3.08
CA HIS A 176 6.75 2.21 -3.26
C HIS A 176 7.48 3.40 -3.89
N ASP A 177 6.93 3.97 -4.98
CA ASP A 177 7.52 5.12 -5.66
C ASP A 177 7.66 6.34 -4.74
N ALA A 178 6.59 6.66 -4.00
CA ALA A 178 6.55 7.79 -3.09
C ALA A 178 7.56 7.67 -1.93
N LEU A 179 7.86 6.46 -1.50
CA LEU A 179 8.82 6.19 -0.43
C LEU A 179 10.25 5.98 -0.94
N GLY A 180 10.51 6.18 -2.26
CA GLY A 180 11.85 6.12 -2.84
C GLY A 180 12.35 4.70 -3.14
N ASP A 181 11.47 3.72 -3.17
CA ASP A 181 11.73 2.30 -3.51
C ASP A 181 10.89 1.87 -4.72
N PRO A 182 11.03 2.52 -5.90
CA PRO A 182 10.18 2.26 -7.05
C PRO A 182 10.34 0.83 -7.56
N LEU A 183 9.23 0.14 -7.81
CA LEU A 183 9.22 -1.26 -8.27
C LEU A 183 9.70 -1.41 -9.73
N PHE A 184 9.60 -0.37 -10.52
CA PHE A 184 10.00 -0.30 -11.93
C PHE A 184 10.24 1.15 -12.35
N GLY A 185 10.89 1.32 -13.50
CA GLY A 185 11.15 2.65 -14.05
C GLY A 185 9.88 3.33 -14.54
N MET A 186 9.64 4.58 -14.08
CA MET A 186 8.52 5.41 -14.52
C MET A 186 9.04 6.77 -14.99
N PRO A 187 8.40 7.40 -16.01
CA PRO A 187 8.70 8.76 -16.41
C PRO A 187 8.51 9.74 -15.24
N GLN A 188 9.42 10.70 -15.10
CA GLN A 188 9.38 11.67 -14.00
C GLN A 188 8.04 12.44 -13.95
N ALA A 189 7.49 12.83 -15.10
CA ALA A 189 6.20 13.52 -15.17
C ALA A 189 5.02 12.71 -14.58
N GLN A 190 5.08 11.38 -14.67
CA GLN A 190 4.10 10.50 -14.04
C GLN A 190 4.35 10.39 -12.52
N ARG A 191 5.60 10.25 -12.09
CA ARG A 191 6.00 10.25 -10.68
C ARG A 191 5.59 11.55 -9.97
N ASP A 192 5.73 12.69 -10.64
CA ASP A 192 5.36 14.01 -10.11
C ASP A 192 3.85 14.13 -9.81
N ARG A 193 3.01 13.26 -10.37
CA ARG A 193 1.58 13.21 -10.01
C ARG A 193 1.37 12.87 -8.54
N LEU A 194 2.28 12.08 -7.96
CA LEU A 194 2.22 11.64 -6.56
C LEU A 194 2.60 12.74 -5.55
N LEU A 195 3.21 13.84 -5.99
CA LEU A 195 3.52 15.00 -5.14
C LEU A 195 2.26 15.68 -4.55
N LYS A 196 1.08 15.40 -5.11
CA LYS A 196 -0.21 15.92 -4.62
C LYS A 196 -0.79 15.12 -3.47
N VAL A 197 -0.23 13.96 -3.17
CA VAL A 197 -0.70 13.06 -2.13
C VAL A 197 -0.06 13.41 -0.80
N SER A 198 -0.83 13.41 0.28
CA SER A 198 -0.31 13.52 1.64
C SER A 198 0.16 12.15 2.12
N TRP A 199 1.47 11.94 2.11
CA TRP A 199 2.06 10.68 2.54
C TRP A 199 2.36 10.71 4.05
N PRO A 200 2.02 9.65 4.81
CA PRO A 200 2.39 9.54 6.21
C PRO A 200 3.89 9.29 6.36
N ALA A 201 4.42 9.63 7.54
CA ALA A 201 5.74 9.15 7.92
C ALA A 201 5.69 7.64 8.16
N VAL A 202 6.62 6.91 7.55
CA VAL A 202 6.77 5.47 7.75
C VAL A 202 8.08 5.24 8.49
N THR A 203 8.00 4.60 9.66
CA THR A 203 9.16 4.34 10.52
C THR A 203 9.63 2.89 10.39
N GLY A 204 10.91 2.63 10.67
CA GLY A 204 11.47 1.26 10.72
C GLY A 204 11.93 0.68 9.38
N ILE A 205 11.88 1.45 8.30
CA ILE A 205 12.47 1.09 7.00
C ILE A 205 13.67 1.97 6.72
N GLY A 206 14.79 1.34 6.33
CA GLY A 206 16.04 2.05 5.96
C GLY A 206 15.96 2.69 4.56
N VAL A 207 14.95 3.53 4.32
CA VAL A 207 14.88 4.30 3.06
C VAL A 207 15.85 5.46 3.20
N THR A 208 17.01 5.39 2.56
CA THR A 208 17.93 6.51 2.35
C THR A 208 17.30 7.46 1.34
N ARG A 209 16.98 8.68 1.78
CA ARG A 209 16.62 9.80 0.90
C ARG A 209 17.87 10.33 0.19
#